data_fb20ec4992179bd4b683c708dba46002
#
_entry.id   fb20ec4992179bd4b683c708dba46002
#
_cell.length_a   1.000
_cell.length_b   1.000
_cell.length_c   1.000
_cell.angle_alpha   90.00
_cell.angle_beta   90.00
_cell.angle_gamma   90.00
#
_symmetry.space_group_name_H-M   'P 1'
#
loop_
_entity.id
_entity.type
_entity.pdbx_description
1 polymer ?
#
loop_
_entity_poly.entity_id
_entity_poly.type
_entity_poly.pdbx_seq_one_letter_code
_entity_poly.pdbx_strand_id
1 'polypeptide(L)'
;MSKAKCISVMTTLLALVGCKSTLTSWLRADPVPLTDFLPRHGDLRRMDDSCPFHYYWADLDTLMSANLKHIYIAPIEMGYLQKGSAWDEFAKSITTADEDLRDLAEYSRLAYYKAFKSMEKEIGATVVDSPDVPDTLVVESAIVAFAPTKSSVYAAGMVGDFFVPCLGLVTSSISSGTVAVESRARIGKDGPVVAMVADTENDPDALVSIATFSWTTPAKINLKRIAIQTASSCTVDKMEDLDRGYPIEFISTFSDADLDDL
;
A
#
# COMPACT_ATOMS: atom_id res chain seq x y z
N MET A 1 3.39 8.67 -48.26
CA MET A 1 3.98 7.98 -47.13
C MET A 1 3.93 6.49 -47.34
N SER A 2 5.07 5.81 -47.32
CA SER A 2 5.19 4.39 -47.70
C SER A 2 4.56 3.50 -46.61
N LYS A 3 3.79 2.48 -47.05
CA LYS A 3 3.17 1.46 -46.16
C LYS A 3 4.18 0.79 -45.19
N ALA A 4 5.46 0.76 -45.57
CA ALA A 4 6.54 0.22 -44.71
C ALA A 4 6.82 1.06 -43.45
N LYS A 5 6.61 2.39 -43.47
CA LYS A 5 6.78 3.25 -42.28
C LYS A 5 5.66 3.09 -41.28
N CYS A 6 4.42 2.81 -41.72
CA CYS A 6 3.31 2.54 -40.80
C CYS A 6 3.47 1.21 -40.04
N ILE A 7 3.99 0.17 -40.71
CA ILE A 7 4.21 -1.15 -40.09
C ILE A 7 5.30 -1.05 -39.03
N SER A 8 6.38 -0.30 -39.28
CA SER A 8 7.49 -0.16 -38.30
C SER A 8 7.07 0.60 -37.05
N VAL A 9 6.23 1.64 -37.18
CA VAL A 9 5.72 2.40 -36.02
C VAL A 9 4.73 1.54 -35.19
N MET A 10 3.90 0.75 -35.87
CA MET A 10 2.93 -0.12 -35.21
C MET A 10 3.60 -1.29 -34.46
N THR A 11 4.70 -1.83 -35.00
CA THR A 11 5.48 -2.89 -34.32
C THR A 11 6.23 -2.35 -33.10
N THR A 12 6.72 -1.11 -33.17
CA THR A 12 7.41 -0.46 -32.04
C THR A 12 6.40 -0.12 -30.91
N LEU A 13 5.18 0.32 -31.25
CA LEU A 13 4.13 0.56 -30.26
C LEU A 13 3.67 -0.74 -29.58
N LEU A 14 3.52 -1.84 -30.31
CA LEU A 14 3.16 -3.13 -29.75
C LEU A 14 4.25 -3.70 -28.83
N ALA A 15 5.53 -3.46 -29.12
CA ALA A 15 6.63 -3.86 -28.25
C ALA A 15 6.64 -3.07 -26.94
N LEU A 16 6.24 -1.79 -26.94
CA LEU A 16 6.15 -0.96 -25.73
C LEU A 16 4.99 -1.37 -24.82
N VAL A 17 3.86 -1.82 -25.38
CA VAL A 17 2.72 -2.30 -24.60
C VAL A 17 3.01 -3.66 -23.94
N GLY A 18 3.76 -4.54 -24.63
CA GLY A 18 4.17 -5.84 -24.07
C GLY A 18 5.21 -5.77 -22.93
N CYS A 19 6.04 -4.71 -22.89
CA CYS A 19 7.01 -4.49 -21.83
C CYS A 19 6.39 -4.01 -20.49
N LYS A 20 5.16 -3.48 -20.53
CA LYS A 20 4.50 -2.87 -19.37
C LYS A 20 4.24 -3.90 -18.26
N SER A 21 3.65 -5.05 -18.61
CA SER A 21 3.31 -6.10 -17.63
C SER A 21 4.53 -6.82 -17.06
N THR A 22 5.59 -6.97 -17.84
CA THR A 22 6.80 -7.67 -17.39
C THR A 22 7.65 -6.81 -16.44
N LEU A 23 7.68 -5.49 -16.65
CA LEU A 23 8.41 -4.57 -15.77
C LEU A 23 7.68 -4.38 -14.44
N THR A 24 6.35 -4.32 -14.46
CA THR A 24 5.53 -4.16 -13.25
C THR A 24 5.61 -5.39 -12.34
N SER A 25 5.62 -6.61 -12.90
CA SER A 25 5.73 -7.82 -12.09
C SER A 25 7.13 -7.97 -11.46
N TRP A 26 8.18 -7.54 -12.16
CA TRP A 26 9.55 -7.64 -11.65
C TRP A 26 9.86 -6.65 -10.52
N LEU A 27 9.14 -5.52 -10.48
CA LEU A 27 9.32 -4.47 -9.45
C LEU A 27 8.35 -4.63 -8.26
N ARG A 28 7.45 -5.61 -8.31
CA ARG A 28 6.52 -5.88 -7.22
C ARG A 28 7.25 -6.54 -6.05
N ALA A 29 6.98 -6.05 -4.83
CA ALA A 29 7.42 -6.73 -3.63
C ALA A 29 6.79 -8.12 -3.51
N ASP A 30 7.50 -9.07 -2.94
CA ASP A 30 6.87 -10.32 -2.52
C ASP A 30 5.90 -10.07 -1.36
N PRO A 31 4.72 -10.73 -1.34
CA PRO A 31 3.78 -10.56 -0.26
C PRO A 31 4.35 -11.08 1.07
N VAL A 32 4.15 -10.32 2.13
CA VAL A 32 4.46 -10.78 3.48
C VAL A 32 3.43 -11.80 3.98
N PRO A 33 3.78 -12.67 4.95
CA PRO A 33 2.80 -13.52 5.61
C PRO A 33 1.66 -12.70 6.22
N LEU A 34 0.43 -13.17 6.02
CA LEU A 34 -0.75 -12.54 6.60
C LEU A 34 -0.75 -12.66 8.12
N THR A 35 -1.31 -11.65 8.79
CA THR A 35 -1.41 -11.62 10.25
C THR A 35 -2.84 -11.93 10.73
N ASP A 36 -3.01 -12.13 12.04
CA ASP A 36 -4.34 -12.32 12.64
C ASP A 36 -5.23 -11.06 12.63
N PHE A 37 -4.72 -9.95 12.07
CA PHE A 37 -5.54 -8.77 11.80
C PHE A 37 -6.67 -9.09 10.82
N LEU A 38 -6.41 -9.90 9.80
CA LEU A 38 -7.42 -10.37 8.86
C LEU A 38 -8.03 -11.68 9.35
N PRO A 39 -9.32 -11.72 9.77
CA PRO A 39 -9.88 -12.86 10.50
C PRO A 39 -10.20 -14.07 9.62
N ARG A 40 -10.15 -13.94 8.29
CA ARG A 40 -10.65 -14.96 7.34
C ARG A 40 -9.61 -15.25 6.26
N HIS A 41 -8.39 -15.61 6.65
CA HIS A 41 -7.27 -15.86 5.72
C HIS A 41 -7.62 -16.86 4.60
N GLY A 42 -8.41 -17.89 4.91
CA GLY A 42 -8.80 -18.92 3.95
C GLY A 42 -9.73 -18.44 2.82
N ASP A 43 -10.36 -17.28 2.99
CA ASP A 43 -11.26 -16.70 2.00
C ASP A 43 -10.52 -15.76 1.03
N LEU A 44 -9.32 -15.30 1.39
CA LEU A 44 -8.52 -14.40 0.59
C LEU A 44 -8.00 -15.10 -0.68
N ARG A 45 -8.26 -14.51 -1.81
CA ARG A 45 -7.70 -14.94 -3.09
C ARG A 45 -6.42 -14.18 -3.38
N ARG A 46 -5.39 -14.89 -3.81
CA ARG A 46 -4.20 -14.26 -4.39
C ARG A 46 -4.57 -13.66 -5.74
N MET A 47 -4.25 -12.40 -5.91
CA MET A 47 -4.46 -11.67 -7.16
C MET A 47 -3.25 -11.80 -8.08
N ASP A 48 -3.45 -11.57 -9.36
CA ASP A 48 -2.36 -11.51 -10.31
C ASP A 48 -1.54 -10.20 -10.18
N ASP A 49 -0.42 -10.12 -10.87
CA ASP A 49 0.51 -8.99 -10.76
C ASP A 49 -0.01 -7.69 -11.37
N SER A 50 -1.12 -7.71 -12.09
CA SER A 50 -1.76 -6.50 -12.63
C SER A 50 -2.66 -5.82 -11.60
N CYS A 51 -3.18 -6.58 -10.63
CA CYS A 51 -3.97 -6.04 -9.52
C CYS A 51 -3.08 -5.30 -8.52
N PRO A 52 -3.51 -4.16 -7.96
CA PRO A 52 -2.75 -3.44 -6.94
C PRO A 52 -2.55 -4.24 -5.66
N PHE A 53 -3.49 -5.13 -5.31
CA PHE A 53 -3.41 -5.93 -4.09
C PHE A 53 -2.84 -7.32 -4.34
N HIS A 54 -2.07 -7.84 -3.38
CA HIS A 54 -1.62 -9.24 -3.40
C HIS A 54 -2.73 -10.22 -3.04
N TYR A 55 -3.61 -9.81 -2.11
CA TYR A 55 -4.73 -10.61 -1.65
C TYR A 55 -5.98 -9.76 -1.55
N TYR A 56 -7.10 -10.37 -1.92
CA TYR A 56 -8.42 -9.73 -1.89
C TYR A 56 -9.51 -10.72 -1.57
N TRP A 57 -10.51 -10.26 -0.82
CA TRP A 57 -11.79 -10.92 -0.61
C TRP A 57 -12.87 -9.87 -0.33
N ALA A 58 -14.07 -10.08 -0.86
CA ALA A 58 -15.25 -9.29 -0.52
C ALA A 58 -16.54 -10.13 -0.57
N ASP A 59 -17.43 -9.87 0.37
CA ASP A 59 -18.81 -10.31 0.37
C ASP A 59 -19.67 -9.27 -0.37
N LEU A 60 -19.67 -9.38 -1.70
CA LEU A 60 -20.35 -8.42 -2.56
C LEU A 60 -21.88 -8.41 -2.34
N ASP A 61 -22.49 -9.55 -2.04
CA ASP A 61 -23.93 -9.63 -1.80
C ASP A 61 -24.32 -8.83 -0.55
N THR A 62 -23.54 -8.97 0.51
CA THR A 62 -23.76 -8.20 1.75
C THR A 62 -23.48 -6.72 1.53
N LEU A 63 -22.37 -6.37 0.82
CA LEU A 63 -22.02 -4.98 0.52
C LEU A 63 -23.09 -4.29 -0.32
N MET A 64 -23.58 -4.93 -1.38
CA MET A 64 -24.59 -4.37 -2.29
C MET A 64 -25.98 -4.27 -1.62
N SER A 65 -26.30 -5.16 -0.68
CA SER A 65 -27.56 -5.08 0.08
C SER A 65 -27.53 -4.05 1.19
N ALA A 66 -26.35 -3.66 1.67
CA ALA A 66 -26.18 -2.66 2.69
C ALA A 66 -26.34 -1.25 2.08
N ASN A 67 -27.27 -0.47 2.63
CA ASN A 67 -27.49 0.91 2.19
C ASN A 67 -26.46 1.84 2.83
N LEU A 68 -25.18 1.63 2.49
CA LEU A 68 -24.05 2.39 3.04
C LEU A 68 -24.07 3.84 2.52
N LYS A 69 -23.96 4.79 3.43
CA LYS A 69 -23.94 6.24 3.14
C LYS A 69 -22.72 6.94 3.70
N HIS A 70 -22.05 6.30 4.63
CA HIS A 70 -20.92 6.88 5.33
C HIS A 70 -19.74 5.93 5.34
N ILE A 71 -18.55 6.52 5.41
CA ILE A 71 -17.28 5.80 5.55
C ILE A 71 -16.53 6.40 6.73
N TYR A 72 -16.09 5.56 7.64
CA TYR A 72 -15.23 5.95 8.75
C TYR A 72 -13.86 5.30 8.59
N ILE A 73 -12.81 6.09 8.70
CA ILE A 73 -11.42 5.62 8.67
C ILE A 73 -10.93 5.49 10.11
N ALA A 74 -10.73 4.26 10.54
CA ALA A 74 -10.24 3.97 11.89
C ALA A 74 -8.76 4.37 12.05
N PRO A 75 -8.27 4.57 13.29
CA PRO A 75 -6.84 4.66 13.55
C PRO A 75 -6.09 3.45 12.99
N ILE A 76 -4.87 3.68 12.50
CA ILE A 76 -4.04 2.60 11.97
C ILE A 76 -3.47 1.75 13.12
N GLU A 77 -3.66 0.43 13.01
CA GLU A 77 -3.18 -0.52 14.00
C GLU A 77 -1.69 -0.84 13.76
N MET A 78 -0.90 -0.72 14.82
CA MET A 78 0.53 -1.06 14.83
C MET A 78 0.83 -2.33 15.65
N GLY A 79 -0.17 -2.86 16.34
CA GLY A 79 -0.04 -4.06 17.18
C GLY A 79 0.30 -5.34 16.42
N TYR A 80 0.07 -5.35 15.11
CA TYR A 80 0.33 -6.47 14.21
C TYR A 80 1.66 -6.35 13.46
N LEU A 81 2.44 -5.29 13.71
CA LEU A 81 3.74 -5.09 13.08
C LEU A 81 4.68 -6.26 13.42
N GLN A 82 5.08 -7.02 12.40
CA GLN A 82 6.00 -8.15 12.50
C GLN A 82 7.42 -7.60 12.72
N LYS A 83 7.83 -7.55 13.98
CA LYS A 83 9.17 -7.10 14.39
C LYS A 83 10.11 -8.30 14.42
N GLY A 84 11.18 -8.25 13.65
CA GLY A 84 12.26 -9.24 13.70
C GLY A 84 13.51 -8.68 14.39
N SER A 85 14.53 -9.52 14.59
CA SER A 85 15.80 -9.12 15.21
C SER A 85 16.45 -7.92 14.52
N ALA A 86 16.33 -7.82 13.21
CA ALA A 86 16.84 -6.68 12.43
C ALA A 86 16.09 -5.38 12.74
N TRP A 87 14.77 -5.44 12.98
CA TRP A 87 14.01 -4.28 13.47
C TRP A 87 14.50 -3.86 14.86
N ASP A 88 14.71 -4.82 15.77
CA ASP A 88 15.13 -4.54 17.14
C ASP A 88 16.52 -3.88 17.18
N GLU A 89 17.42 -4.29 16.28
CA GLU A 89 18.74 -3.66 16.12
C GLU A 89 18.63 -2.26 15.54
N PHE A 90 17.81 -2.09 14.51
CA PHE A 90 17.57 -0.79 13.89
C PHE A 90 16.93 0.19 14.87
N ALA A 91 15.87 -0.22 15.59
CA ALA A 91 15.19 0.60 16.58
C ALA A 91 16.09 1.02 17.75
N LYS A 92 17.06 0.18 18.13
CA LYS A 92 18.09 0.56 19.13
C LYS A 92 19.06 1.62 18.64
N SER A 93 19.27 1.71 17.34
CA SER A 93 20.18 2.70 16.74
C SER A 93 19.53 4.06 16.51
N ILE A 94 18.19 4.14 16.57
CA ILE A 94 17.39 5.35 16.34
C ILE A 94 16.53 5.62 17.57
N THR A 95 16.84 6.72 18.28
CA THR A 95 16.14 7.08 19.52
C THR A 95 14.67 7.48 19.32
N THR A 96 14.27 7.82 18.08
CA THR A 96 12.92 8.28 17.70
C THR A 96 12.06 7.19 17.05
N ALA A 97 12.55 5.93 16.95
CA ALA A 97 11.89 4.90 16.17
C ALA A 97 10.40 4.67 16.53
N ASP A 98 10.05 4.69 17.82
CA ASP A 98 8.66 4.53 18.26
C ASP A 98 7.80 5.78 18.00
N GLU A 99 8.39 6.96 18.02
CA GLU A 99 7.73 8.23 17.66
C GLU A 99 7.49 8.27 16.15
N ASP A 100 8.51 8.00 15.38
CA ASP A 100 8.43 7.93 13.90
C ASP A 100 7.39 6.90 13.43
N LEU A 101 7.24 5.75 14.12
CA LEU A 101 6.19 4.77 13.80
C LEU A 101 4.79 5.30 14.10
N ARG A 102 4.62 6.05 15.18
CA ARG A 102 3.33 6.69 15.49
C ARG A 102 2.98 7.75 14.46
N ASP A 103 3.96 8.56 14.06
CA ASP A 103 3.80 9.55 13.00
C ASP A 103 3.46 8.90 11.67
N LEU A 104 4.07 7.74 11.38
CA LEU A 104 3.78 6.97 10.18
C LEU A 104 2.34 6.43 10.19
N ALA A 105 1.86 5.95 11.35
CA ALA A 105 0.48 5.49 11.51
C ALA A 105 -0.52 6.63 11.33
N GLU A 106 -0.24 7.80 11.91
CA GLU A 106 -1.09 8.98 11.76
C GLU A 106 -1.10 9.52 10.33
N TYR A 107 0.07 9.60 9.71
CA TYR A 107 0.20 9.93 8.29
C TYR A 107 -0.61 8.95 7.41
N SER A 108 -0.51 7.64 7.66
CA SER A 108 -1.27 6.64 6.93
C SER A 108 -2.77 6.85 7.08
N ARG A 109 -3.26 7.08 8.31
CA ARG A 109 -4.67 7.39 8.56
C ARG A 109 -5.13 8.62 7.77
N LEU A 110 -4.33 9.67 7.77
CA LEU A 110 -4.62 10.91 7.03
C LEU A 110 -4.65 10.65 5.51
N ALA A 111 -3.73 9.83 5.00
CA ALA A 111 -3.70 9.44 3.58
C ALA A 111 -4.98 8.67 3.19
N TYR A 112 -5.42 7.71 4.00
CA TYR A 112 -6.70 7.02 3.79
C TYR A 112 -7.87 8.00 3.83
N TYR A 113 -7.95 8.85 4.85
CA TYR A 113 -9.01 9.85 4.98
C TYR A 113 -9.09 10.75 3.73
N LYS A 114 -7.97 11.29 3.29
CA LYS A 114 -7.91 12.15 2.09
C LYS A 114 -8.26 11.39 0.82
N ALA A 115 -7.79 10.16 0.66
CA ALA A 115 -8.11 9.33 -0.50
C ALA A 115 -9.62 9.06 -0.61
N PHE A 116 -10.24 8.60 0.47
CA PHE A 116 -11.69 8.37 0.50
C PHE A 116 -12.48 9.67 0.35
N LYS A 117 -12.03 10.76 1.00
CA LYS A 117 -12.66 12.08 0.91
C LYS A 117 -12.67 12.61 -0.53
N SER A 118 -11.59 12.43 -1.26
CA SER A 118 -11.51 12.86 -2.67
C SER A 118 -12.42 12.07 -3.61
N MET A 119 -12.81 10.86 -3.22
CA MET A 119 -13.64 9.93 -4.02
C MET A 119 -15.08 9.79 -3.50
N GLU A 120 -15.55 10.63 -2.55
CA GLU A 120 -16.91 10.57 -2.00
C GLU A 120 -17.99 10.53 -3.06
N LYS A 121 -17.82 11.30 -4.12
CA LYS A 121 -18.79 11.40 -5.20
C LYS A 121 -18.87 10.14 -6.05
N GLU A 122 -17.73 9.55 -6.34
CA GLU A 122 -17.59 8.32 -7.12
C GLU A 122 -18.07 7.11 -6.33
N ILE A 123 -17.73 7.04 -5.05
CA ILE A 123 -18.16 5.96 -4.13
C ILE A 123 -19.64 6.11 -3.77
N GLY A 124 -20.18 7.33 -3.76
CA GLY A 124 -21.55 7.61 -3.34
C GLY A 124 -21.77 7.60 -1.82
N ALA A 125 -20.70 7.75 -1.03
CA ALA A 125 -20.74 7.78 0.42
C ALA A 125 -19.85 8.92 0.96
N THR A 126 -20.21 9.46 2.13
CA THR A 126 -19.53 10.60 2.76
C THR A 126 -18.62 10.12 3.89
N VAL A 127 -17.39 10.64 3.95
CA VAL A 127 -16.45 10.35 5.04
C VAL A 127 -16.89 11.07 6.32
N VAL A 128 -16.97 10.33 7.43
CA VAL A 128 -17.41 10.81 8.75
C VAL A 128 -16.33 10.60 9.81
N ASP A 129 -16.42 11.34 10.89
CA ASP A 129 -15.43 11.33 11.98
C ASP A 129 -15.79 10.33 13.11
N SER A 130 -16.92 9.64 13.02
CA SER A 130 -17.34 8.67 14.04
C SER A 130 -17.87 7.38 13.42
N PRO A 131 -17.47 6.20 13.95
CA PRO A 131 -18.02 4.92 13.50
C PRO A 131 -19.45 4.67 13.99
N ASP A 132 -19.96 5.49 14.91
CA ASP A 132 -21.30 5.35 15.50
C ASP A 132 -22.41 5.97 14.62
N VAL A 133 -22.04 6.60 13.50
CA VAL A 133 -23.01 7.09 12.50
C VAL A 133 -23.69 5.89 11.83
N PRO A 134 -25.04 5.87 11.73
CA PRO A 134 -25.74 4.77 11.04
C PRO A 134 -25.30 4.62 9.58
N ASP A 135 -25.46 3.44 9.01
CA ASP A 135 -25.16 3.13 7.61
C ASP A 135 -23.68 3.41 7.25
N THR A 136 -22.76 3.17 8.20
CA THR A 136 -21.32 3.44 8.04
C THR A 136 -20.54 2.18 7.67
N LEU A 137 -19.71 2.28 6.64
CA LEU A 137 -18.61 1.33 6.39
C LEU A 137 -17.40 1.77 7.21
N VAL A 138 -16.94 0.91 8.11
CA VAL A 138 -15.75 1.16 8.91
C VAL A 138 -14.54 0.51 8.22
N VAL A 139 -13.59 1.32 7.80
CA VAL A 139 -12.32 0.88 7.20
C VAL A 139 -11.27 0.86 8.29
N GLU A 140 -10.76 -0.33 8.58
CA GLU A 140 -9.69 -0.59 9.54
C GLU A 140 -8.45 -1.04 8.77
N SER A 141 -7.27 -0.55 9.13
CA SER A 141 -6.00 -0.92 8.49
C SER A 141 -4.90 -1.12 9.52
N ALA A 142 -3.98 -2.02 9.23
CA ALA A 142 -2.80 -2.30 10.03
C ALA A 142 -1.54 -2.24 9.17
N ILE A 143 -0.47 -1.60 9.67
CA ILE A 143 0.87 -1.76 9.10
C ILE A 143 1.45 -3.03 9.71
N VAL A 144 1.64 -4.06 8.87
CA VAL A 144 2.04 -5.40 9.33
C VAL A 144 3.50 -5.73 9.09
N ALA A 145 4.15 -5.04 8.16
CA ALA A 145 5.60 -5.12 7.99
C ALA A 145 6.14 -3.77 7.51
N PHE A 146 7.37 -3.50 7.91
CA PHE A 146 8.11 -2.32 7.50
C PHE A 146 9.60 -2.64 7.45
N ALA A 147 10.25 -2.26 6.35
CA ALA A 147 11.70 -2.35 6.19
C ALA A 147 12.26 -0.96 5.84
N PRO A 148 13.12 -0.38 6.69
CA PRO A 148 13.73 0.91 6.42
C PRO A 148 14.66 0.84 5.21
N THR A 149 14.98 2.00 4.62
CA THR A 149 15.86 2.06 3.45
C THR A 149 17.30 1.68 3.78
N LYS A 150 18.01 1.05 2.84
CA LYS A 150 19.46 0.71 3.02
C LYS A 150 20.30 1.95 3.32
N SER A 151 19.97 3.10 2.72
CA SER A 151 20.68 4.37 2.97
C SER A 151 20.56 4.81 4.43
N SER A 152 19.39 4.66 5.07
CA SER A 152 19.23 4.97 6.49
C SER A 152 19.92 3.97 7.41
N VAL A 153 19.97 2.70 7.02
CA VAL A 153 20.76 1.67 7.72
C VAL A 153 22.25 1.97 7.66
N TYR A 154 22.78 2.40 6.50
CA TYR A 154 24.17 2.83 6.37
C TYR A 154 24.46 4.11 7.16
N ALA A 155 23.56 5.08 7.15
CA ALA A 155 23.72 6.33 7.92
C ALA A 155 23.71 6.07 9.44
N ALA A 156 23.01 5.03 9.91
CA ALA A 156 23.03 4.57 11.30
C ALA A 156 24.27 3.74 11.66
N GLY A 157 25.23 3.55 10.72
CA GLY A 157 26.45 2.79 10.96
C GLY A 157 26.26 1.27 11.00
N MET A 158 25.12 0.78 10.58
CA MET A 158 24.83 -0.66 10.53
C MET A 158 25.39 -1.24 9.24
N VAL A 159 26.55 -1.93 9.35
CA VAL A 159 27.18 -2.63 8.23
C VAL A 159 26.80 -4.11 8.33
N GLY A 160 25.90 -4.57 7.47
CA GLY A 160 25.51 -5.97 7.43
C GLY A 160 24.30 -6.20 6.50
N ASP A 161 24.09 -7.46 6.12
CA ASP A 161 22.89 -7.83 5.38
C ASP A 161 21.66 -7.64 6.28
N PHE A 162 20.81 -6.67 5.93
CA PHE A 162 19.58 -6.39 6.65
C PHE A 162 18.53 -7.46 6.26
N PHE A 163 18.41 -8.46 7.10
CA PHE A 163 17.37 -9.49 6.95
C PHE A 163 16.13 -9.08 7.75
N VAL A 164 14.97 -9.08 7.12
CA VAL A 164 13.68 -9.10 7.83
C VAL A 164 13.31 -10.56 8.06
N PRO A 165 13.57 -11.13 9.26
CA PRO A 165 13.49 -12.58 9.48
C PRO A 165 12.07 -13.14 9.36
N CYS A 166 11.04 -12.28 9.54
CA CYS A 166 9.64 -12.67 9.41
C CYS A 166 9.24 -13.02 7.98
N LEU A 167 10.05 -12.67 6.96
CA LEU A 167 9.72 -12.96 5.57
C LEU A 167 10.24 -14.31 5.09
N GLY A 168 11.02 -15.04 5.89
CA GLY A 168 11.54 -16.37 5.53
C GLY A 168 12.31 -16.41 4.20
N LEU A 169 12.58 -15.25 3.61
CA LEU A 169 13.11 -15.08 2.27
C LEU A 169 14.53 -14.53 2.38
N VAL A 170 15.48 -15.41 2.12
CA VAL A 170 16.82 -15.04 1.69
C VAL A 170 16.69 -14.50 0.27
N THR A 171 16.14 -13.32 0.11
CA THR A 171 16.15 -12.66 -1.18
C THR A 171 16.91 -11.35 -1.06
N SER A 172 17.93 -11.23 -1.89
CA SER A 172 18.67 -10.01 -2.17
C SER A 172 17.81 -8.86 -2.71
N SER A 173 16.49 -9.05 -2.74
CA SER A 173 15.48 -8.20 -3.35
C SER A 173 14.50 -7.56 -2.36
N ILE A 174 14.62 -7.77 -1.04
CA ILE A 174 13.94 -6.88 -0.08
C ILE A 174 14.75 -5.58 -0.07
N SER A 175 14.52 -4.81 -1.10
CA SER A 175 15.10 -3.50 -1.22
C SER A 175 14.42 -2.57 -0.22
N SER A 176 15.19 -1.82 0.41
CA SER A 176 14.95 -0.60 1.17
C SER A 176 13.57 0.03 0.87
N GLY A 177 12.82 0.32 1.93
CA GLY A 177 11.56 1.05 1.82
C GLY A 177 10.30 0.20 1.64
N THR A 178 10.35 -1.09 1.93
CA THR A 178 9.15 -1.96 1.87
C THR A 178 8.18 -1.64 3.00
N VAL A 179 6.90 -1.55 2.66
CA VAL A 179 5.80 -1.48 3.63
C VAL A 179 4.71 -2.48 3.23
N ALA A 180 4.15 -3.19 4.21
CA ALA A 180 3.01 -4.06 4.01
C ALA A 180 1.85 -3.60 4.88
N VAL A 181 0.66 -3.58 4.28
CA VAL A 181 -0.59 -3.16 4.91
C VAL A 181 -1.65 -4.21 4.71
N GLU A 182 -2.36 -4.51 5.76
CA GLU A 182 -3.60 -5.25 5.73
C GLU A 182 -4.75 -4.30 6.04
N SER A 183 -5.84 -4.39 5.27
CA SER A 183 -7.04 -3.59 5.50
C SER A 183 -8.28 -4.47 5.46
N ARG A 184 -9.28 -4.12 6.28
CA ARG A 184 -10.58 -4.77 6.29
C ARG A 184 -11.69 -3.73 6.42
N ALA A 185 -12.85 -4.03 5.87
CA ALA A 185 -14.04 -3.20 5.97
C ALA A 185 -15.17 -3.93 6.70
N ARG A 186 -15.86 -3.23 7.60
CA ARG A 186 -17.01 -3.71 8.38
C ARG A 186 -18.24 -2.87 8.13
N ILE A 187 -19.41 -3.47 8.23
CA ILE A 187 -20.67 -2.73 8.26
C ILE A 187 -20.96 -2.30 9.70
N GLY A 188 -20.76 -1.00 9.98
CA GLY A 188 -20.84 -0.49 11.36
C GLY A 188 -19.68 -0.95 12.24
N LYS A 189 -19.60 -0.40 13.44
CA LYS A 189 -18.48 -0.57 14.38
C LYS A 189 -18.24 -2.03 14.78
N ASP A 190 -19.32 -2.78 15.07
CA ASP A 190 -19.24 -4.15 15.59
C ASP A 190 -19.82 -5.18 14.61
N GLY A 191 -20.07 -4.77 13.37
CA GLY A 191 -20.69 -5.62 12.36
C GLY A 191 -19.72 -6.59 11.68
N PRO A 192 -20.22 -7.35 10.70
CA PRO A 192 -19.41 -8.33 9.99
C PRO A 192 -18.33 -7.66 9.15
N VAL A 193 -17.17 -8.33 9.02
CA VAL A 193 -16.18 -7.99 8.00
C VAL A 193 -16.74 -8.40 6.64
N VAL A 194 -16.76 -7.45 5.71
CA VAL A 194 -17.34 -7.62 4.37
C VAL A 194 -16.32 -7.49 3.24
N ALA A 195 -15.14 -6.96 3.53
CA ALA A 195 -14.04 -6.95 2.58
C ALA A 195 -12.70 -7.01 3.30
N MET A 196 -11.71 -7.57 2.65
CA MET A 196 -10.32 -7.65 3.13
C MET A 196 -9.37 -7.51 1.95
N VAL A 197 -8.28 -6.76 2.17
CA VAL A 197 -7.17 -6.63 1.22
C VAL A 197 -5.85 -6.73 1.97
N ALA A 198 -4.82 -7.24 1.30
CA ALA A 198 -3.45 -7.16 1.78
C ALA A 198 -2.52 -6.82 0.63
N ASP A 199 -1.61 -5.88 0.88
CA ASP A 199 -0.63 -5.47 -0.11
C ASP A 199 0.74 -5.23 0.51
N THR A 200 1.76 -5.37 -0.33
CA THR A 200 3.17 -5.13 0.02
C THR A 200 3.80 -4.32 -1.10
N GLU A 201 4.23 -3.12 -0.78
CA GLU A 201 4.86 -2.22 -1.74
C GLU A 201 6.33 -1.97 -1.40
N ASN A 202 7.17 -1.97 -2.44
CA ASN A 202 8.56 -1.55 -2.37
C ASN A 202 8.70 -0.13 -2.94
N ASP A 203 9.71 0.59 -2.45
CA ASP A 203 10.16 1.80 -3.10
C ASP A 203 11.27 1.46 -4.13
N PRO A 204 10.96 1.46 -5.43
CA PRO A 204 11.97 1.25 -6.46
C PRO A 204 12.96 2.42 -6.57
N ASP A 205 12.59 3.62 -6.10
CA ASP A 205 13.39 4.83 -6.20
C ASP A 205 14.46 4.93 -5.10
N ALA A 206 14.40 4.07 -4.09
CA ALA A 206 15.41 3.99 -3.02
C ALA A 206 16.84 3.73 -3.55
N LEU A 207 16.98 3.27 -4.79
CA LEU A 207 18.28 3.08 -5.46
C LEU A 207 18.86 4.37 -6.05
N VAL A 208 18.05 5.42 -6.25
CA VAL A 208 18.43 6.62 -7.02
C VAL A 208 18.33 7.91 -6.19
N SER A 209 17.52 7.95 -5.16
CA SER A 209 17.29 9.18 -4.38
C SER A 209 18.32 9.35 -3.27
N ILE A 210 19.30 10.22 -3.52
CA ILE A 210 20.24 10.76 -2.51
C ILE A 210 19.54 11.74 -1.54
N ALA A 211 18.29 12.10 -1.80
CA ALA A 211 17.60 13.23 -1.15
C ALA A 211 16.82 12.86 0.13
N THR A 212 16.60 11.59 0.43
CA THR A 212 15.79 11.21 1.59
C THR A 212 16.65 10.70 2.74
N PHE A 213 17.09 11.62 3.59
CA PHE A 213 17.70 11.28 4.89
C PHE A 213 16.68 10.71 5.90
N SER A 214 15.38 10.75 5.60
CA SER A 214 14.34 10.17 6.44
C SER A 214 14.04 8.74 6.03
N TRP A 215 14.14 7.82 6.99
CA TRP A 215 13.84 6.41 6.79
C TRP A 215 12.33 6.12 6.61
N THR A 216 11.46 7.08 6.96
CA THR A 216 10.00 6.98 6.83
C THR A 216 9.46 7.51 5.50
N THR A 217 10.20 8.36 4.77
CA THR A 217 9.70 8.99 3.53
C THR A 217 9.25 7.97 2.48
N PRO A 218 10.02 6.92 2.13
CA PRO A 218 9.57 5.93 1.16
C PRO A 218 8.32 5.18 1.61
N ALA A 219 8.22 4.89 2.91
CA ALA A 219 7.03 4.26 3.47
C ALA A 219 5.79 5.15 3.34
N LYS A 220 5.94 6.47 3.56
CA LYS A 220 4.83 7.43 3.39
C LYS A 220 4.31 7.44 1.95
N ILE A 221 5.20 7.43 0.95
CA ILE A 221 4.82 7.36 -0.47
C ILE A 221 4.02 6.08 -0.75
N ASN A 222 4.50 4.93 -0.29
CA ASN A 222 3.82 3.66 -0.49
C ASN A 222 2.49 3.58 0.26
N LEU A 223 2.42 4.08 1.50
CA LEU A 223 1.18 4.14 2.28
C LEU A 223 0.13 5.02 1.61
N LYS A 224 0.52 6.16 1.04
CA LYS A 224 -0.36 7.01 0.24
C LYS A 224 -0.88 6.25 -0.98
N ARG A 225 -0.02 5.53 -1.71
CA ARG A 225 -0.42 4.71 -2.87
C ARG A 225 -1.43 3.64 -2.47
N ILE A 226 -1.16 2.88 -1.42
CA ILE A 226 -2.07 1.85 -0.90
C ILE A 226 -3.42 2.47 -0.50
N ALA A 227 -3.41 3.63 0.16
CA ALA A 227 -4.63 4.33 0.55
C ALA A 227 -5.50 4.73 -0.66
N ILE A 228 -4.87 5.28 -1.71
CA ILE A 228 -5.55 5.64 -2.96
C ILE A 228 -6.12 4.38 -3.64
N GLN A 229 -5.35 3.31 -3.75
CA GLN A 229 -5.78 2.05 -4.33
C GLN A 229 -6.95 1.44 -3.54
N THR A 230 -6.90 1.49 -2.21
CA THR A 230 -7.99 1.01 -1.35
C THR A 230 -9.27 1.83 -1.55
N ALA A 231 -9.19 3.15 -1.64
CA ALA A 231 -10.35 3.98 -1.94
C ALA A 231 -10.89 3.73 -3.37
N SER A 232 -10.00 3.61 -4.36
CA SER A 232 -10.36 3.30 -5.75
C SER A 232 -11.03 1.94 -5.90
N SER A 233 -10.69 0.97 -5.05
CA SER A 233 -11.34 -0.35 -5.08
C SER A 233 -12.85 -0.30 -4.77
N CYS A 234 -13.31 0.76 -4.13
CA CYS A 234 -14.73 1.00 -3.88
C CYS A 234 -15.47 1.62 -5.08
N THR A 235 -14.76 1.98 -6.16
CA THR A 235 -15.36 2.62 -7.35
C THR A 235 -15.42 1.70 -8.57
N VAL A 236 -14.86 0.50 -8.50
CA VAL A 236 -14.85 -0.47 -9.60
C VAL A 236 -15.80 -1.63 -9.33
N ASP A 237 -16.43 -2.13 -10.38
CA ASP A 237 -17.31 -3.31 -10.29
C ASP A 237 -16.51 -4.62 -10.13
N LYS A 238 -15.30 -4.64 -10.65
CA LYS A 238 -14.41 -5.80 -10.59
C LYS A 238 -13.01 -5.35 -10.19
N MET A 239 -12.38 -6.11 -9.32
CA MET A 239 -11.03 -5.82 -8.85
C MET A 239 -9.98 -5.88 -9.97
N GLU A 240 -10.24 -6.68 -11.00
CA GLU A 240 -9.38 -6.79 -12.19
C GLU A 240 -9.38 -5.51 -13.05
N ASP A 241 -10.38 -4.65 -12.90
CA ASP A 241 -10.46 -3.35 -13.61
C ASP A 241 -9.65 -2.25 -12.92
N LEU A 242 -9.15 -2.52 -11.70
CA LEU A 242 -8.33 -1.59 -10.95
C LEU A 242 -6.88 -1.64 -11.44
N ASP A 243 -6.42 -0.55 -12.08
CA ASP A 243 -5.03 -0.44 -12.53
C ASP A 243 -4.09 -0.19 -11.34
N ARG A 244 -3.04 -0.97 -11.22
CA ARG A 244 -2.00 -0.80 -10.20
C ARG A 244 -1.24 0.51 -10.33
N GLY A 245 -1.30 1.15 -11.50
CA GLY A 245 -0.46 2.30 -11.84
C GLY A 245 0.97 1.90 -12.20
N TYR A 246 1.80 2.89 -12.48
CA TYR A 246 3.22 2.65 -12.75
C TYR A 246 3.99 2.49 -11.44
N PRO A 247 4.82 1.43 -11.28
CA PRO A 247 5.69 1.28 -10.11
C PRO A 247 6.82 2.32 -10.10
N ILE A 248 7.09 2.95 -11.24
CA ILE A 248 8.06 4.03 -11.42
C ILE A 248 7.26 5.29 -11.81
N GLU A 249 6.93 6.11 -10.85
CA GLU A 249 6.70 7.52 -11.15
C GLU A 249 8.08 8.08 -11.49
N PHE A 250 8.28 8.41 -12.76
CA PHE A 250 9.47 9.11 -13.21
C PHE A 250 9.66 10.31 -12.29
N ILE A 251 10.82 10.37 -11.66
CA ILE A 251 11.38 11.41 -10.82
C ILE A 251 10.62 12.75 -11.02
N SER A 252 9.43 12.87 -10.45
CA SER A 252 8.94 14.16 -10.11
C SER A 252 9.64 14.47 -8.80
N THR A 253 10.37 15.52 -8.78
CA THR A 253 10.91 16.14 -7.58
C THR A 253 9.73 16.49 -6.69
N PHE A 254 9.22 15.49 -5.94
CA PHE A 254 8.25 15.74 -4.89
C PHE A 254 8.97 16.50 -3.79
N SER A 255 8.68 17.77 -3.69
CA SER A 255 9.01 18.53 -2.49
C SER A 255 8.07 18.04 -1.37
N ASP A 256 8.50 18.10 -0.12
CA ASP A 256 7.64 17.86 1.05
C ASP A 256 6.36 18.71 1.02
N ALA A 257 6.36 19.85 0.31
CA ALA A 257 5.21 20.71 0.05
C ALA A 257 4.07 20.01 -0.72
N ASP A 258 4.38 19.06 -1.62
CA ASP A 258 3.35 18.30 -2.35
C ASP A 258 2.66 17.24 -1.47
N LEU A 259 3.26 16.90 -0.33
CA LEU A 259 2.68 16.00 0.68
C LEU A 259 1.74 16.74 1.64
N ASP A 260 1.91 18.06 1.80
CA ASP A 260 1.09 18.90 2.67
C ASP A 260 -0.20 19.38 1.96
N ASP A 261 -0.24 19.36 0.62
CA ASP A 261 -1.39 19.78 -0.20
C ASP A 261 -2.37 18.62 -0.52
N LEU A 262 -2.18 17.44 0.08
CA LEU A 262 -3.08 16.29 -0.10
C LEU A 262 -4.08 16.15 1.02
#